data_5c19c1d2d0ebb47476b52a9f82459acf
#
_entry.id   5c19c1d2d0ebb47476b52a9f82459acf
#
_cell.length_a   1.000
_cell.length_b   1.000
_cell.length_c   1.000
_cell.angle_alpha   90.00
_cell.angle_beta   90.00
_cell.angle_gamma   90.00
#
_symmetry.space_group_name_H-M   'P 1'
#
loop_
_entity.id
_entity.type
_entity.pdbx_description
1 polymer ?
#
loop_
_entity_poly.entity_id
_entity_poly.type
_entity_poly.pdbx_seq_one_letter_code
_entity_poly.pdbx_strand_id
1 'polypeptide(L)'
;EHKEGMVSNQMVQRRFSWAAIWLHAVFCTLSRLQQTMDASKDAQRVKEESTVARYFCSMAFEAIDAEFAGMYRNSDDAMRECAKVALEESSRRPQANYAMPESTPDPDAFGKGRPLKQDGIHQFGDGSQYTGEPIPKLTSDA
;
A
#
# COMPACT_ATOMS: atom_id res chain seq x y z
N GLU A 1 -28.98 9.05 -10.11
CA GLU A 1 -28.61 10.32 -9.41
C GLU A 1 -27.14 10.38 -8.98
N HIS A 2 -26.39 9.27 -8.94
CA HIS A 2 -24.99 9.29 -8.45
C HIS A 2 -23.93 9.29 -9.55
N LYS A 3 -24.28 9.26 -10.83
CA LYS A 3 -23.31 9.08 -11.91
C LYS A 3 -22.31 10.23 -12.06
N GLU A 4 -22.74 11.46 -11.94
CA GLU A 4 -21.86 12.63 -12.05
C GLU A 4 -21.10 12.92 -10.74
N GLY A 5 -21.72 12.67 -9.59
CA GLY A 5 -21.09 12.80 -8.28
C GLY A 5 -19.98 11.78 -8.03
N MET A 6 -20.03 10.61 -8.67
CA MET A 6 -19.03 9.57 -8.50
C MET A 6 -17.69 9.95 -9.12
N VAL A 7 -17.69 10.68 -10.24
CA VAL A 7 -16.47 11.12 -10.92
C VAL A 7 -15.75 12.22 -10.13
N SER A 8 -16.48 13.04 -9.40
CA SER A 8 -15.93 14.15 -8.61
C SER A 8 -15.58 13.75 -7.16
N ASN A 9 -16.03 12.60 -6.68
CA ASN A 9 -15.81 12.17 -5.31
C ASN A 9 -14.64 11.19 -5.20
N GLN A 10 -13.47 11.73 -4.91
CA GLN A 10 -12.24 10.95 -4.75
C GLN A 10 -12.32 9.84 -3.70
N MET A 11 -13.12 10.04 -2.64
CA MET A 11 -13.27 9.03 -1.59
C MET A 11 -14.04 7.81 -2.08
N VAL A 12 -15.07 8.02 -2.91
CA VAL A 12 -15.80 6.93 -3.56
C VAL A 12 -14.91 6.22 -4.57
N GLN A 13 -14.16 6.97 -5.38
CA GLN A 13 -13.20 6.38 -6.34
C GLN A 13 -12.16 5.53 -5.64
N ARG A 14 -11.62 6.02 -4.52
CA ARG A 14 -10.66 5.27 -3.70
C ARG A 14 -11.24 3.93 -3.25
N ARG A 15 -12.44 3.92 -2.68
CA ARG A 15 -13.10 2.69 -2.22
C ARG A 15 -13.32 1.71 -3.36
N PHE A 16 -13.77 2.22 -4.49
CA PHE A 16 -13.96 1.39 -5.68
C PHE A 16 -12.65 0.78 -6.18
N SER A 17 -11.59 1.57 -6.20
CA SER A 17 -10.26 1.11 -6.60
C SER A 17 -9.72 0.05 -5.65
N TRP A 18 -9.88 0.21 -4.34
CA TRP A 18 -9.48 -0.80 -3.37
C TRP A 18 -10.27 -2.10 -3.52
N ALA A 19 -11.58 -2.03 -3.71
CA ALA A 19 -12.38 -3.22 -3.97
C ALA A 19 -11.93 -3.95 -5.25
N ALA A 20 -11.60 -3.21 -6.32
CA ALA A 20 -11.07 -3.77 -7.55
C ALA A 20 -9.69 -4.43 -7.36
N ILE A 21 -8.81 -3.81 -6.56
CA ILE A 21 -7.50 -4.37 -6.23
C ILE A 21 -7.65 -5.69 -5.46
N TRP A 22 -8.51 -5.74 -4.46
CA TRP A 22 -8.79 -6.97 -3.73
C TRP A 22 -9.34 -8.06 -4.62
N LEU A 23 -10.29 -7.72 -5.48
CA LEU A 23 -10.86 -8.67 -6.44
C LEU A 23 -9.79 -9.21 -7.40
N HIS A 24 -8.91 -8.34 -7.91
CA HIS A 24 -7.80 -8.76 -8.75
C HIS A 24 -6.84 -9.71 -8.01
N ALA A 25 -6.54 -9.43 -6.77
CA ALA A 25 -5.70 -10.29 -5.93
C ALA A 25 -6.35 -11.67 -5.70
N VAL A 26 -7.67 -11.74 -5.55
CA VAL A 26 -8.42 -13.01 -5.49
C VAL A 26 -8.23 -13.80 -6.79
N PHE A 27 -8.40 -13.17 -7.95
CA PHE A 27 -8.17 -13.84 -9.24
C PHE A 27 -6.75 -14.38 -9.40
N CYS A 28 -5.75 -13.59 -9.02
CA CYS A 28 -4.36 -14.04 -9.06
C CYS A 28 -4.12 -15.24 -8.13
N THR A 29 -4.69 -15.21 -6.93
CA THR A 29 -4.57 -16.31 -5.96
C THR A 29 -5.22 -17.59 -6.48
N LEU A 30 -6.42 -17.49 -7.03
CA LEU A 30 -7.14 -18.63 -7.59
C LEU A 30 -6.44 -19.19 -8.84
N SER A 31 -5.92 -18.31 -9.70
CA SER A 31 -5.14 -18.72 -10.88
C SER A 31 -3.88 -19.50 -10.47
N ARG A 32 -3.16 -19.03 -9.45
CA ARG A 32 -2.01 -19.73 -8.90
C ARG A 32 -2.39 -21.09 -8.30
N LEU A 33 -3.47 -21.13 -7.52
CA LEU A 33 -3.96 -22.39 -6.97
C LEU A 33 -4.31 -23.39 -8.07
N GLN A 34 -4.98 -22.95 -9.13
CA GLN A 34 -5.29 -23.78 -10.29
C GLN A 34 -4.02 -24.35 -10.93
N GLN A 35 -3.00 -23.52 -11.15
CA GLN A 35 -1.72 -23.98 -11.68
C GLN A 35 -1.07 -25.03 -10.77
N THR A 36 -1.13 -24.85 -9.46
CA THR A 36 -0.61 -25.85 -8.52
C THR A 36 -1.38 -27.14 -8.59
N MET A 37 -2.71 -27.09 -8.69
CA MET A 37 -3.55 -28.29 -8.85
C MET A 37 -3.25 -29.06 -10.13
N ASP A 38 -3.00 -28.33 -11.22
CA ASP A 38 -2.73 -28.93 -12.52
C ASP A 38 -1.31 -29.53 -12.62
N ALA A 39 -0.34 -28.91 -11.95
CA ALA A 39 1.07 -29.30 -12.02
C ALA A 39 1.51 -30.28 -10.94
N SER A 40 0.91 -30.23 -9.76
CA SER A 40 1.34 -31.02 -8.60
C SER A 40 0.61 -32.35 -8.50
N LYS A 41 1.38 -33.41 -8.34
CA LYS A 41 0.87 -34.75 -7.95
C LYS A 41 0.81 -34.90 -6.41
N ASP A 42 1.34 -33.95 -5.67
CA ASP A 42 1.38 -33.97 -4.22
C ASP A 42 0.05 -33.40 -3.64
N ALA A 43 -0.80 -34.30 -3.19
CA ALA A 43 -2.09 -33.96 -2.61
C ALA A 43 -1.97 -33.14 -1.30
N GLN A 44 -0.90 -33.33 -0.55
CA GLN A 44 -0.68 -32.57 0.68
C GLN A 44 -0.38 -31.11 0.37
N ARG A 45 0.49 -30.86 -0.58
CA ARG A 45 0.80 -29.50 -1.06
C ARG A 45 -0.43 -28.78 -1.61
N VAL A 46 -1.22 -29.45 -2.43
CA VAL A 46 -2.48 -28.89 -2.95
C VAL A 46 -3.43 -28.52 -1.81
N LYS A 47 -3.54 -29.38 -0.79
CA LYS A 47 -4.38 -29.12 0.37
C LYS A 47 -3.91 -27.89 1.17
N GLU A 48 -2.62 -27.77 1.39
CA GLU A 48 -2.03 -26.63 2.12
C GLU A 48 -2.27 -25.32 1.37
N GLU A 49 -1.94 -25.27 0.07
CA GLU A 49 -2.18 -24.08 -0.75
C GLU A 49 -3.68 -23.73 -0.85
N SER A 50 -4.56 -24.73 -0.95
CA SER A 50 -6.02 -24.53 -0.94
C SER A 50 -6.49 -23.90 0.37
N THR A 51 -5.89 -24.30 1.49
CA THR A 51 -6.25 -23.76 2.81
C THR A 51 -5.86 -22.29 2.92
N VAL A 52 -4.64 -21.95 2.48
CA VAL A 52 -4.16 -20.56 2.45
C VAL A 52 -4.99 -19.70 1.50
N ALA A 53 -5.27 -20.21 0.29
CA ALA A 53 -6.08 -19.50 -0.69
C ALA A 53 -7.50 -19.23 -0.18
N ARG A 54 -8.12 -20.19 0.50
CA ARG A 54 -9.45 -20.03 1.11
C ARG A 54 -9.45 -18.93 2.16
N TYR A 55 -8.47 -18.93 3.06
CA TYR A 55 -8.33 -17.89 4.08
C TYR A 55 -8.15 -16.51 3.44
N PHE A 56 -7.26 -16.41 2.44
CA PHE A 56 -7.04 -15.15 1.72
C PHE A 56 -8.32 -14.65 1.04
N CYS A 57 -9.07 -15.53 0.35
CA CYS A 57 -10.32 -15.16 -0.29
C CYS A 57 -11.36 -14.66 0.74
N SER A 58 -11.48 -15.31 1.90
CA SER A 58 -12.39 -14.85 2.95
C SER A 58 -12.03 -13.44 3.42
N MET A 59 -10.77 -13.20 3.72
CA MET A 59 -10.27 -11.88 4.12
C MET A 59 -10.49 -10.82 3.03
N ALA A 60 -10.24 -11.17 1.77
CA ALA A 60 -10.41 -10.27 0.65
C ALA A 60 -11.88 -9.89 0.44
N PHE A 61 -12.81 -10.82 0.57
CA PHE A 61 -14.23 -10.53 0.47
C PHE A 61 -14.73 -9.66 1.61
N GLU A 62 -14.28 -9.88 2.84
CA GLU A 62 -14.57 -8.99 3.97
C GLU A 62 -14.06 -7.56 3.70
N ALA A 63 -12.87 -7.42 3.13
CA ALA A 63 -12.33 -6.12 2.76
C ALA A 63 -13.14 -5.45 1.65
N ILE A 64 -13.57 -6.19 0.64
CA ILE A 64 -14.45 -5.68 -0.43
C ILE A 64 -15.78 -5.22 0.14
N ASP A 65 -16.40 -5.99 1.00
CA ASP A 65 -17.66 -5.65 1.64
C ASP A 65 -17.53 -4.39 2.49
N ALA A 66 -16.41 -4.23 3.22
CA ALA A 66 -16.13 -3.03 3.99
C ALA A 66 -16.00 -1.78 3.10
N GLU A 67 -15.33 -1.87 1.95
CA GLU A 67 -15.23 -0.77 0.99
C GLU A 67 -16.60 -0.39 0.42
N PHE A 68 -17.42 -1.36 0.04
CA PHE A 68 -18.78 -1.10 -0.43
C PHE A 68 -19.70 -0.54 0.68
N ALA A 69 -19.63 -1.09 1.89
CA ALA A 69 -20.36 -0.54 3.03
C ALA A 69 -19.95 0.90 3.31
N GLY A 70 -18.67 1.21 3.18
CA GLY A 70 -18.11 2.55 3.33
C GLY A 70 -18.62 3.57 2.29
N MET A 71 -19.19 3.14 1.16
CA MET A 71 -19.81 4.04 0.20
C MET A 71 -21.11 4.67 0.74
N TYR A 72 -21.80 3.95 1.61
CA TYR A 72 -23.12 4.36 2.15
C TYR A 72 -23.06 4.77 3.62
N ARG A 73 -22.08 4.25 4.37
CA ARG A 73 -21.89 4.53 5.79
C ARG A 73 -20.48 5.05 6.02
N ASN A 74 -20.32 6.34 5.96
CA ASN A 74 -19.03 6.98 6.10
C ASN A 74 -19.15 8.33 6.80
N SER A 75 -18.02 8.92 7.16
CA SER A 75 -17.90 10.24 7.76
C SER A 75 -17.33 11.29 6.80
N ASP A 76 -17.44 11.07 5.49
CA ASP A 76 -16.80 11.90 4.47
C ASP A 76 -17.27 13.36 4.52
N ASP A 77 -18.55 13.60 4.80
CA ASP A 77 -19.10 14.94 4.91
C ASP A 77 -18.59 15.65 6.18
N ALA A 78 -18.57 14.95 7.31
CA ALA A 78 -18.03 15.50 8.55
C ALA A 78 -16.52 15.79 8.41
N MET A 79 -15.79 14.95 7.71
CA MET A 79 -14.38 15.17 7.41
C MET A 79 -14.17 16.40 6.53
N ARG A 80 -15.00 16.62 5.51
CA ARG A 80 -14.95 17.83 4.66
C ARG A 80 -15.22 19.10 5.45
N GLU A 81 -16.22 19.09 6.32
CA GLU A 81 -16.51 20.23 7.19
C GLU A 81 -15.36 20.51 8.15
N CYS A 82 -14.79 19.48 8.76
CA CYS A 82 -13.60 19.62 9.60
C CYS A 82 -12.42 20.21 8.81
N ALA A 83 -12.18 19.72 7.58
CA ALA A 83 -11.11 20.24 6.74
C ALA A 83 -11.31 21.71 6.36
N LYS A 84 -12.54 22.16 6.08
CA LYS A 84 -12.83 23.57 5.82
C LYS A 84 -12.45 24.44 7.02
N VAL A 85 -12.89 24.05 8.22
CA VAL A 85 -12.58 24.79 9.45
C VAL A 85 -11.08 24.85 9.67
N ALA A 86 -10.37 23.74 9.50
CA ALA A 86 -8.91 23.69 9.66
C ALA A 86 -8.17 24.57 8.66
N LEU A 87 -8.62 24.61 7.40
CA LEU A 87 -8.04 25.46 6.36
C LEU A 87 -8.31 26.94 6.64
N GLU A 88 -9.52 27.30 7.06
CA GLU A 88 -9.85 28.66 7.44
C GLU A 88 -9.04 29.14 8.64
N GLU A 89 -8.88 28.31 9.64
CA GLU A 89 -8.05 28.61 10.79
C GLU A 89 -6.57 28.76 10.42
N SER A 90 -6.07 27.86 9.58
CA SER A 90 -4.71 27.93 9.06
C SER A 90 -4.46 29.21 8.28
N SER A 91 -5.42 29.65 7.47
CA SER A 91 -5.30 30.90 6.70
C SER A 91 -5.27 32.17 7.57
N ARG A 92 -5.82 32.11 8.78
CA ARG A 92 -5.81 33.20 9.75
C ARG A 92 -4.53 33.28 10.57
N ARG A 93 -3.70 32.24 10.56
CA ARG A 93 -2.45 32.22 11.32
C ARG A 93 -1.39 33.05 10.59
N PRO A 94 -0.63 33.88 11.33
CA PRO A 94 0.47 34.66 10.75
C PRO A 94 1.49 33.72 10.06
N GLN A 95 1.87 34.05 8.85
CA GLN A 95 2.85 33.24 8.08
C GLN A 95 4.19 33.09 8.79
N ALA A 96 4.57 34.05 9.65
CA ALA A 96 5.79 33.95 10.45
C ALA A 96 5.88 32.70 11.33
N ASN A 97 4.75 32.12 11.70
CA ASN A 97 4.73 30.88 12.49
C ASN A 97 4.98 29.62 11.64
N TYR A 98 5.00 29.79 10.33
CA TYR A 98 5.29 28.74 9.36
C TYR A 98 6.62 28.96 8.63
N ALA A 99 7.40 29.94 9.08
CA ALA A 99 8.76 30.04 8.61
C ALA A 99 9.43 28.70 8.90
N MET A 100 9.72 27.96 7.85
CA MET A 100 10.59 26.80 7.97
C MET A 100 11.81 27.24 8.73
N PRO A 101 12.27 26.48 9.72
CA PRO A 101 13.53 26.79 10.37
C PRO A 101 14.58 27.03 9.27
N GLU A 102 15.33 28.11 9.37
CA GLU A 102 16.37 28.50 8.40
C GLU A 102 17.43 27.42 8.17
N SER A 103 17.45 26.41 9.00
CA SER A 103 18.12 25.16 8.72
C SER A 103 17.28 24.30 7.77
N THR A 104 17.06 24.74 6.55
CA THR A 104 17.01 23.78 5.48
C THR A 104 18.33 23.03 5.55
N PRO A 105 18.32 21.73 5.86
CA PRO A 105 19.56 20.99 5.83
C PRO A 105 20.18 21.27 4.47
N ASP A 106 21.37 21.86 4.51
CA ASP A 106 22.17 22.07 3.31
C ASP A 106 22.00 20.82 2.45
N PRO A 107 21.44 20.90 1.24
CA PRO A 107 21.31 19.71 0.40
C PRO A 107 22.67 19.03 0.20
N ASP A 108 23.76 19.79 0.32
CA ASP A 108 25.12 19.26 0.37
C ASP A 108 25.47 18.59 1.72
N ALA A 109 24.84 18.96 2.81
CA ALA A 109 25.01 18.27 4.08
C ALA A 109 24.37 16.89 4.06
N PHE A 110 23.26 16.72 3.36
CA PHE A 110 22.72 15.39 3.07
C PHE A 110 23.64 14.56 2.18
N GLY A 111 24.32 15.19 1.25
CA GLY A 111 25.30 14.51 0.38
C GLY A 111 26.65 14.27 1.03
N LYS A 112 27.09 15.15 1.92
CA LYS A 112 28.42 15.06 2.57
C LYS A 112 28.39 14.34 3.90
N GLY A 113 27.28 14.31 4.58
CA GLY A 113 27.18 13.73 5.90
C GLY A 113 27.09 12.21 5.96
N ARG A 114 26.54 11.64 4.95
CA ARG A 114 26.57 10.22 4.67
C ARG A 114 26.69 10.10 3.19
N PRO A 115 27.81 9.71 2.74
CA PRO A 115 27.78 9.09 1.46
C PRO A 115 26.73 8.01 1.60
N LEU A 116 25.69 8.18 0.83
CA LEU A 116 24.78 7.11 0.52
C LEU A 116 25.56 5.99 -0.16
N LYS A 117 26.67 5.79 0.41
CA LYS A 117 27.53 4.85 0.21
C LYS A 117 26.84 3.72 0.62
N GLN A 118 26.61 3.32 -0.33
CA GLN A 118 27.38 2.26 -0.42
C GLN A 118 27.52 1.52 0.86
N ASP A 119 27.55 2.19 1.90
CA ASP A 119 27.66 1.68 3.21
C ASP A 119 26.39 1.26 3.78
N GLY A 120 25.49 0.90 3.04
CA GLY A 120 24.46 0.32 3.71
C GLY A 120 23.06 0.69 3.31
N ILE A 121 22.92 1.58 2.43
CA ILE A 121 21.62 1.81 1.84
C ILE A 121 21.67 1.39 0.40
N HIS A 122 20.95 0.41 0.17
CA HIS A 122 20.91 -0.27 -1.04
C HIS A 122 19.88 0.30 -1.90
N GLN A 123 20.24 0.43 -3.11
CA GLN A 123 19.32 0.76 -4.15
C GLN A 123 18.26 -0.32 -4.17
N PHE A 124 17.05 0.09 -3.95
CA PHE A 124 15.89 -0.72 -4.24
C PHE A 124 16.03 -1.26 -5.65
N GLY A 125 16.25 -2.52 -5.77
CA GLY A 125 16.20 -3.19 -7.06
C GLY A 125 17.31 -4.15 -7.38
N ASP A 126 18.50 -4.01 -6.82
CA ASP A 126 19.54 -4.99 -7.07
C ASP A 126 19.61 -6.10 -6.01
N GLY A 127 18.93 -5.93 -4.91
CA GLY A 127 18.84 -6.93 -3.83
C GLY A 127 20.15 -7.36 -3.20
N SER A 128 21.25 -6.79 -3.64
CA SER A 128 22.56 -7.28 -3.28
C SER A 128 23.13 -6.65 -2.04
N GLN A 129 22.45 -5.66 -1.50
CA GLN A 129 23.04 -4.90 -0.45
C GLN A 129 22.10 -4.52 0.60
N TYR A 130 22.30 -4.98 1.67
CA TYR A 130 21.45 -4.81 2.77
C TYR A 130 22.22 -4.29 3.93
N THR A 131 22.94 -3.63 4.20
CA THR A 131 23.76 -3.29 5.35
C THR A 131 25.24 -3.47 5.12
N GLY A 132 25.62 -3.60 3.87
CA GLY A 132 27.02 -3.83 3.55
C GLY A 132 27.46 -5.29 3.59
N GLU A 133 26.64 -6.17 4.08
CA GLU A 133 26.92 -7.60 4.01
C GLU A 133 26.21 -8.26 2.83
N PRO A 134 26.90 -9.06 2.04
CA PRO A 134 26.26 -9.77 0.94
C PRO A 134 25.25 -10.77 1.50
N ILE A 135 24.05 -10.74 0.93
CA ILE A 135 23.02 -11.74 1.23
C ILE A 135 23.61 -13.11 0.91
N PRO A 136 23.67 -14.05 1.85
CA PRO A 136 24.17 -15.37 1.57
C PRO A 136 23.35 -15.97 0.43
N LYS A 137 24.07 -16.38 -0.62
CA LYS A 137 23.42 -17.11 -1.72
C LYS A 137 22.86 -18.38 -1.12
N LEU A 138 21.55 -18.56 -1.24
CA LEU A 138 20.93 -19.84 -0.99
C LEU A 138 21.58 -20.83 -1.95
N THR A 139 22.47 -21.64 -1.43
CA THR A 139 23.00 -22.77 -2.17
C THR A 139 21.85 -23.72 -2.41
N SER A 140 21.62 -24.01 -3.67
CA SER A 140 20.59 -24.95 -4.13
C SER A 140 21.03 -26.41 -3.95
N ASP A 141 21.68 -26.71 -2.85
CA ASP A 141 22.15 -28.06 -2.55
C ASP A 141 21.35 -28.58 -1.34
N ALA A 142 20.16 -29.09 -1.67
CA ALA A 142 19.45 -30.10 -0.89
C ALA A 142 18.46 -30.82 -1.78
#